data_27393bca1a929533ec8e8e234731f728
#
_entry.id   27393bca1a929533ec8e8e234731f728
#
_cell.length_a   1.000
_cell.length_b   1.000
_cell.length_c   1.000
_cell.angle_alpha   90.00
_cell.angle_beta   90.00
_cell.angle_gamma   90.00
#
_symmetry.space_group_name_H-M   'P 1'
#
loop_
_entity.id
_entity.type
_entity.pdbx_description
1 polymer ?
#
loop_
_entity_poly.entity_id
_entity_poly.type
_entity_poly.pdbx_seq_one_letter_code
_entity_poly.pdbx_strand_id
1 'polypeptide(L)'
;MESNPAIASIPTGTQAIRKVRLRILPFVFLLFVVALLDRVNIGFAALTMNQELAISSQQFGLVFGLFFFGYFLLEIPSNLLLHKLGARVWIARILISWGFVAMLTGFVHSVHQLYIVRFLLGLAEAGFFPGMALYLTYWFPEREQARALALLIAAIPVTTILGAPLSGLILDHVHWLSLSSWRWLLILEGTPAIVCGVLVYYLLPGRPAEAGFLSAAERSWIRTELAREEQHKLAQHQYSVFQALASGRVWYLALTYFGLMIGNYALQSWTPQLVKS
;
A
#
# COMPACT_ATOMS: atom_id res chain seq x y z
N MET A 1 -23.01 35.26 40.89
CA MET A 1 -22.37 34.00 40.47
C MET A 1 -22.47 33.94 38.95
N GLU A 2 -21.52 34.60 38.30
CA GLU A 2 -21.48 34.65 36.83
C GLU A 2 -21.03 33.32 36.28
N SER A 3 -21.85 32.73 35.42
CA SER A 3 -21.54 31.55 34.65
C SER A 3 -20.39 31.88 33.69
N ASN A 4 -19.29 31.15 33.84
CA ASN A 4 -18.09 31.24 33.02
C ASN A 4 -18.46 30.96 31.55
N PRO A 5 -18.35 31.93 30.60
CA PRO A 5 -18.60 31.68 29.20
C PRO A 5 -17.33 31.20 28.56
N ALA A 6 -17.49 30.16 27.72
CA ALA A 6 -16.56 29.76 26.69
C ALA A 6 -15.51 28.70 27.05
N ILE A 7 -15.98 27.51 27.34
CA ILE A 7 -15.37 26.38 26.63
C ILE A 7 -16.03 26.39 25.23
N ALA A 8 -15.41 27.07 24.29
CA ALA A 8 -15.88 27.09 22.91
C ALA A 8 -15.97 25.62 22.43
N SER A 9 -17.18 25.09 22.24
CA SER A 9 -17.41 23.73 21.79
C SER A 9 -16.79 23.60 20.41
N ILE A 10 -15.75 22.77 20.30
CA ILE A 10 -15.10 22.49 19.03
C ILE A 10 -16.20 22.05 18.05
N PRO A 11 -16.33 22.67 16.85
CA PRO A 11 -17.38 22.31 15.90
C PRO A 11 -17.39 20.79 15.63
N THR A 12 -18.57 20.18 15.60
CA THR A 12 -18.75 18.72 15.42
C THR A 12 -17.92 18.16 14.28
N GLY A 13 -17.80 18.89 13.17
CA GLY A 13 -16.98 18.48 12.03
C GLY A 13 -15.49 18.39 12.35
N THR A 14 -14.95 19.37 13.10
CA THR A 14 -13.54 19.37 13.51
C THR A 14 -13.24 18.20 14.47
N GLN A 15 -14.15 17.90 15.38
CA GLN A 15 -14.04 16.75 16.28
C GLN A 15 -14.08 15.43 15.52
N ALA A 16 -15.04 15.29 14.59
CA ALA A 16 -15.18 14.10 13.76
C ALA A 16 -13.91 13.82 12.95
N ILE A 17 -13.40 14.82 12.22
CA ILE A 17 -12.17 14.68 11.42
C ILE A 17 -10.97 14.36 12.32
N ARG A 18 -10.84 14.97 13.49
CA ARG A 18 -9.76 14.66 14.44
C ARG A 18 -9.80 13.19 14.88
N LYS A 19 -10.98 12.67 15.23
CA LYS A 19 -11.15 11.26 15.64
C LYS A 19 -10.81 10.31 14.49
N VAL A 20 -11.30 10.58 13.27
CA VAL A 20 -11.00 9.81 12.07
C VAL A 20 -9.49 9.81 11.82
N ARG A 21 -8.85 10.98 11.87
CA ARG A 21 -7.41 11.12 11.67
C ARG A 21 -6.62 10.28 12.68
N LEU A 22 -6.92 10.36 13.96
CA LEU A 22 -6.20 9.63 15.01
C LEU A 22 -6.45 8.11 14.98
N ARG A 23 -7.60 7.66 14.48
CA ARG A 23 -7.96 6.25 14.50
C ARG A 23 -7.60 5.52 13.20
N ILE A 24 -7.75 6.17 12.05
CA ILE A 24 -7.57 5.55 10.74
C ILE A 24 -6.15 5.77 10.23
N LEU A 25 -5.61 7.00 10.24
CA LEU A 25 -4.34 7.29 9.58
C LEU A 25 -3.15 6.52 10.14
N PRO A 26 -2.96 6.32 11.46
CA PRO A 26 -1.82 5.57 11.95
C PRO A 26 -1.84 4.11 11.48
N PHE A 27 -3.03 3.50 11.44
CA PHE A 27 -3.18 2.13 10.97
C PHE A 27 -2.92 2.02 9.46
N VAL A 28 -3.51 2.91 8.67
CA VAL A 28 -3.30 2.99 7.22
C VAL A 28 -1.82 3.27 6.89
N PHE A 29 -1.16 4.14 7.66
CA PHE A 29 0.27 4.40 7.55
C PHE A 29 1.10 3.13 7.81
N LEU A 30 0.79 2.40 8.88
CA LEU A 30 1.45 1.12 9.18
C LEU A 30 1.30 0.11 8.04
N LEU A 31 0.09 -0.03 7.48
CA LEU A 31 -0.15 -0.92 6.34
C LEU A 31 0.73 -0.53 5.14
N PHE A 32 0.90 0.76 4.92
CA PHE A 32 1.71 1.25 3.82
C PHE A 32 3.22 1.06 4.05
N VAL A 33 3.69 1.22 5.30
CA VAL A 33 5.07 0.87 5.68
C VAL A 33 5.34 -0.61 5.42
N VAL A 34 4.44 -1.52 5.83
CA VAL A 34 4.57 -2.96 5.57
C VAL A 34 4.64 -3.25 4.07
N ALA A 35 3.80 -2.59 3.26
CA ALA A 35 3.81 -2.76 1.81
C ALA A 35 5.12 -2.28 1.16
N LEU A 36 5.66 -1.18 1.63
CA LEU A 36 6.91 -0.64 1.09
C LEU A 36 8.13 -1.47 1.53
N LEU A 37 8.13 -2.05 2.73
CA LEU A 37 9.18 -2.96 3.18
C LEU A 37 9.26 -4.19 2.27
N ASP A 38 8.11 -4.82 1.98
CA ASP A 38 8.07 -5.98 1.08
C ASP A 38 8.60 -5.68 -0.33
N ARG A 39 8.41 -4.46 -0.83
CA ARG A 39 8.93 -4.07 -2.16
C ARG A 39 10.43 -3.94 -2.23
N VAL A 40 11.10 -3.52 -1.15
CA VAL A 40 12.54 -3.31 -1.16
C VAL A 40 13.31 -4.56 -0.73
N ASN A 41 12.69 -5.50 -0.03
CA ASN A 41 13.33 -6.70 0.53
C ASN A 41 14.00 -7.58 -0.54
N ILE A 42 13.43 -7.68 -1.74
CA ILE A 42 14.00 -8.48 -2.83
C ILE A 42 15.38 -7.97 -3.25
N GLY A 43 15.63 -6.66 -3.17
CA GLY A 43 16.94 -6.06 -3.44
C GLY A 43 17.99 -6.53 -2.43
N PHE A 44 17.60 -6.65 -1.14
CA PHE A 44 18.47 -7.18 -0.10
C PHE A 44 18.63 -8.70 -0.21
N ALA A 45 17.54 -9.44 -0.45
CA ALA A 45 17.60 -10.87 -0.70
C ALA A 45 18.54 -11.23 -1.85
N ALA A 46 18.57 -10.42 -2.91
CA ALA A 46 19.41 -10.62 -4.08
C ALA A 46 20.91 -10.74 -3.76
N LEU A 47 21.37 -10.15 -2.65
CA LEU A 47 22.79 -10.21 -2.23
C LEU A 47 23.32 -11.65 -2.03
N THR A 48 22.45 -12.57 -1.65
CA THR A 48 22.77 -13.98 -1.44
C THR A 48 21.95 -14.93 -2.33
N MET A 49 20.68 -14.58 -2.59
CA MET A 49 19.78 -15.34 -3.44
C MET A 49 20.30 -15.52 -4.86
N ASN A 50 20.84 -14.46 -5.48
CA ASN A 50 21.34 -14.52 -6.86
C ASN A 50 22.53 -15.48 -7.00
N GLN A 51 23.37 -15.58 -5.98
CA GLN A 51 24.48 -16.55 -5.95
C GLN A 51 23.97 -17.97 -5.78
N GLU A 52 23.05 -18.21 -4.84
CA GLU A 52 22.50 -19.54 -4.54
C GLU A 52 21.70 -20.12 -5.72
N LEU A 53 20.88 -19.29 -6.37
CA LEU A 53 20.03 -19.71 -7.50
C LEU A 53 20.70 -19.49 -8.88
N ALA A 54 21.97 -19.08 -8.92
CA ALA A 54 22.73 -18.74 -10.13
C ALA A 54 21.98 -17.79 -11.08
N ILE A 55 21.40 -16.72 -10.49
CA ILE A 55 20.60 -15.71 -11.21
C ILE A 55 21.52 -14.64 -11.79
N SER A 56 21.49 -14.47 -13.11
CA SER A 56 22.19 -13.37 -13.79
C SER A 56 21.48 -12.02 -13.54
N SER A 57 22.20 -10.91 -13.77
CA SER A 57 21.63 -9.57 -13.66
C SER A 57 20.42 -9.34 -14.59
N GLN A 58 20.44 -9.95 -15.79
CA GLN A 58 19.31 -9.88 -16.72
C GLN A 58 18.08 -10.64 -16.18
N GLN A 59 18.30 -11.85 -15.64
CA GLN A 59 17.23 -12.64 -15.02
C GLN A 59 16.66 -11.95 -13.79
N PHE A 60 17.49 -11.30 -12.97
CA PHE A 60 17.02 -10.51 -11.84
C PHE A 60 16.18 -9.31 -12.28
N GLY A 61 16.58 -8.62 -13.35
CA GLY A 61 15.75 -7.57 -13.97
C GLY A 61 14.38 -8.10 -14.42
N LEU A 62 14.32 -9.32 -14.97
CA LEU A 62 13.06 -9.95 -15.36
C LEU A 62 12.19 -10.34 -14.15
N VAL A 63 12.79 -10.82 -13.05
CA VAL A 63 12.12 -11.07 -11.76
C VAL A 63 11.37 -9.82 -11.29
N PHE A 64 12.02 -8.66 -11.41
CA PHE A 64 11.44 -7.36 -11.06
C PHE A 64 10.33 -6.95 -12.04
N GLY A 65 10.59 -7.08 -13.33
CA GLY A 65 9.63 -6.73 -14.38
C GLY A 65 8.34 -7.54 -14.33
N LEU A 66 8.41 -8.84 -14.05
CA LEU A 66 7.24 -9.72 -13.94
C LEU A 66 6.32 -9.34 -12.77
N PHE A 67 6.88 -8.89 -11.67
CA PHE A 67 6.08 -8.34 -10.57
C PHE A 67 5.24 -7.14 -11.03
N PHE A 68 5.87 -6.15 -11.66
CA PHE A 68 5.15 -4.97 -12.14
C PHE A 68 4.17 -5.28 -13.26
N PHE A 69 4.48 -6.25 -14.10
CA PHE A 69 3.56 -6.70 -15.15
C PHE A 69 2.28 -7.33 -14.53
N GLY A 70 2.44 -8.21 -13.54
CA GLY A 70 1.31 -8.77 -12.81
C GLY A 70 0.50 -7.69 -12.07
N TYR A 71 1.18 -6.74 -11.43
CA TYR A 71 0.57 -5.61 -10.73
C TYR A 71 -0.29 -4.77 -11.69
N PHE A 72 0.26 -4.39 -12.84
CA PHE A 72 -0.43 -3.60 -13.85
C PHE A 72 -1.68 -4.28 -14.39
N LEU A 73 -1.63 -5.59 -14.64
CA LEU A 73 -2.77 -6.35 -15.19
C LEU A 73 -4.02 -6.29 -14.30
N LEU A 74 -3.83 -6.36 -12.99
CA LEU A 74 -4.95 -6.40 -12.03
C LEU A 74 -5.20 -5.08 -11.29
N GLU A 75 -4.44 -4.03 -11.53
CA GLU A 75 -4.61 -2.76 -10.81
C GLU A 75 -6.02 -2.16 -11.00
N ILE A 76 -6.48 -2.03 -12.23
CA ILE A 76 -7.84 -1.50 -12.52
C ILE A 76 -8.93 -2.49 -12.06
N PRO A 77 -8.91 -3.79 -12.43
CA PRO A 77 -9.91 -4.75 -11.96
C PRO A 77 -9.99 -4.82 -10.43
N SER A 78 -8.86 -4.78 -9.75
CA SER A 78 -8.81 -4.82 -8.27
C SER A 78 -9.52 -3.62 -7.64
N ASN A 79 -9.33 -2.41 -8.19
CA ASN A 79 -10.01 -1.23 -7.68
C ASN A 79 -11.52 -1.24 -7.95
N LEU A 80 -11.96 -1.79 -9.08
CA LEU A 80 -13.38 -1.99 -9.37
C LEU A 80 -14.03 -2.98 -8.37
N LEU A 81 -13.30 -4.05 -8.02
CA LEU A 81 -13.76 -5.01 -7.03
C LEU A 81 -13.79 -4.42 -5.62
N LEU A 82 -12.85 -3.54 -5.27
CA LEU A 82 -12.86 -2.81 -4.00
C LEU A 82 -14.15 -1.99 -3.84
N HIS A 83 -14.60 -1.32 -4.90
CA HIS A 83 -15.88 -0.60 -4.88
C HIS A 83 -17.08 -1.51 -4.65
N LYS A 84 -17.09 -2.71 -5.26
CA LYS A 84 -18.22 -3.66 -5.18
C LYS A 84 -18.27 -4.42 -3.86
N LEU A 85 -17.12 -4.90 -3.39
CA LEU A 85 -16.99 -5.78 -2.23
C LEU A 85 -16.76 -5.02 -0.92
N GLY A 86 -16.46 -3.73 -1.01
CA GLY A 86 -16.13 -2.88 0.13
C GLY A 86 -14.63 -2.90 0.48
N ALA A 87 -14.13 -1.75 0.89
CA ALA A 87 -12.70 -1.53 1.11
C ALA A 87 -12.12 -2.47 2.17
N ARG A 88 -12.81 -2.66 3.32
CA ARG A 88 -12.35 -3.53 4.40
C ARG A 88 -12.04 -4.95 3.93
N VAL A 89 -12.99 -5.59 3.28
CA VAL A 89 -12.86 -6.98 2.82
C VAL A 89 -11.80 -7.10 1.75
N TRP A 90 -11.80 -6.16 0.80
CA TRP A 90 -10.89 -6.22 -0.34
C TRP A 90 -9.44 -5.92 0.03
N ILE A 91 -9.18 -4.91 0.88
CA ILE A 91 -7.84 -4.60 1.38
C ILE A 91 -7.31 -5.77 2.24
N ALA A 92 -8.15 -6.36 3.10
CA ALA A 92 -7.78 -7.54 3.87
C ALA A 92 -7.37 -8.71 2.97
N ARG A 93 -8.15 -8.97 1.90
CA ARG A 93 -7.84 -10.00 0.89
C ARG A 93 -6.49 -9.71 0.22
N ILE A 94 -6.25 -8.47 -0.22
CA ILE A 94 -4.98 -8.10 -0.85
C ILE A 94 -3.81 -8.43 0.09
N LEU A 95 -3.86 -7.95 1.34
CA LEU A 95 -2.80 -8.15 2.32
C LEU A 95 -2.54 -9.62 2.62
N ILE A 96 -3.60 -10.42 2.83
CA ILE A 96 -3.47 -11.85 3.14
C ILE A 96 -2.91 -12.61 1.94
N SER A 97 -3.47 -12.40 0.74
CA SER A 97 -3.01 -13.11 -0.47
C SER A 97 -1.60 -12.73 -0.85
N TRP A 98 -1.26 -11.45 -0.78
CA TRP A 98 0.09 -10.96 -1.04
C TRP A 98 1.09 -11.49 -0.01
N GLY A 99 0.82 -11.37 1.30
CA GLY A 99 1.73 -11.88 2.34
C GLY A 99 1.98 -13.38 2.21
N PHE A 100 0.93 -14.17 1.86
CA PHE A 100 1.09 -15.59 1.59
C PHE A 100 2.00 -15.86 0.39
N VAL A 101 1.83 -15.15 -0.73
CA VAL A 101 2.67 -15.30 -1.92
C VAL A 101 4.11 -14.80 -1.65
N ALA A 102 4.27 -13.72 -0.87
CA ALA A 102 5.58 -13.24 -0.43
C ALA A 102 6.33 -14.33 0.35
N MET A 103 5.67 -14.97 1.31
CA MET A 103 6.24 -16.10 2.06
C MET A 103 6.61 -17.26 1.14
N LEU A 104 5.78 -17.60 0.15
CA LEU A 104 6.08 -18.65 -0.83
C LEU A 104 7.36 -18.36 -1.62
N THR A 105 7.73 -17.11 -1.81
CA THR A 105 9.01 -16.74 -2.46
C THR A 105 10.22 -17.30 -1.69
N GLY A 106 10.13 -17.45 -0.37
CA GLY A 106 11.19 -18.09 0.44
C GLY A 106 11.40 -19.57 0.17
N PHE A 107 10.50 -20.24 -0.53
CA PHE A 107 10.57 -21.69 -0.83
C PHE A 107 10.93 -22.00 -2.28
N VAL A 108 11.27 -21.02 -3.11
CA VAL A 108 11.68 -21.26 -4.49
C VAL A 108 13.09 -21.86 -4.55
N HIS A 109 13.32 -22.75 -5.54
CA HIS A 109 14.59 -23.43 -5.75
C HIS A 109 15.16 -23.19 -7.15
N SER A 110 14.48 -22.41 -7.98
CA SER A 110 14.93 -22.05 -9.32
C SER A 110 14.44 -20.67 -9.74
N VAL A 111 15.14 -20.07 -10.70
CA VAL A 111 14.75 -18.79 -11.29
C VAL A 111 13.36 -18.84 -11.94
N HIS A 112 12.97 -19.97 -12.52
CA HIS A 112 11.65 -20.13 -13.14
C HIS A 112 10.52 -20.11 -12.11
N GLN A 113 10.71 -20.77 -10.96
CA GLN A 113 9.76 -20.68 -9.85
C GLN A 113 9.68 -19.25 -9.31
N LEU A 114 10.82 -18.56 -9.22
CA LEU A 114 10.86 -17.17 -8.80
C LEU A 114 10.08 -16.25 -9.75
N TYR A 115 10.18 -16.46 -11.07
CA TYR A 115 9.37 -15.74 -12.06
C TYR A 115 7.87 -15.91 -11.82
N ILE A 116 7.42 -17.15 -11.64
CA ILE A 116 6.00 -17.45 -11.38
C ILE A 116 5.53 -16.78 -10.12
N VAL A 117 6.25 -16.95 -9.01
CA VAL A 117 5.84 -16.40 -7.72
C VAL A 117 5.88 -14.86 -7.73
N ARG A 118 6.84 -14.24 -8.41
CA ARG A 118 6.90 -12.79 -8.57
C ARG A 118 5.73 -12.22 -9.39
N PHE A 119 5.35 -12.90 -10.46
CA PHE A 119 4.16 -12.54 -11.22
C PHE A 119 2.89 -12.65 -10.36
N LEU A 120 2.73 -13.77 -9.63
CA LEU A 120 1.61 -13.97 -8.71
C LEU A 120 1.59 -12.94 -7.57
N LEU A 121 2.76 -12.54 -7.08
CA LEU A 121 2.89 -11.49 -6.06
C LEU A 121 2.37 -10.15 -6.60
N GLY A 122 2.74 -9.79 -7.83
CA GLY A 122 2.22 -8.61 -8.51
C GLY A 122 0.70 -8.63 -8.64
N LEU A 123 0.12 -9.76 -9.06
CA LEU A 123 -1.34 -9.93 -9.14
C LEU A 123 -2.01 -9.81 -7.75
N ALA A 124 -1.40 -10.38 -6.72
CA ALA A 124 -1.95 -10.39 -5.36
C ALA A 124 -1.95 -8.99 -4.72
N GLU A 125 -0.88 -8.20 -4.93
CA GLU A 125 -0.71 -6.84 -4.39
C GLU A 125 -1.44 -5.77 -5.20
N ALA A 126 -1.85 -6.10 -6.44
CA ALA A 126 -2.45 -5.14 -7.37
C ALA A 126 -3.65 -4.40 -6.76
N GLY A 127 -3.65 -3.07 -6.92
CA GLY A 127 -4.72 -2.20 -6.43
C GLY A 127 -4.58 -1.81 -4.95
N PHE A 128 -3.51 -2.20 -4.24
CA PHE A 128 -3.35 -1.83 -2.84
C PHE A 128 -3.22 -0.31 -2.65
N PHE A 129 -2.26 0.33 -3.32
CA PHE A 129 -2.05 1.78 -3.17
C PHE A 129 -3.26 2.62 -3.60
N PRO A 130 -3.78 2.47 -4.84
CA PRO A 130 -4.96 3.24 -5.25
C PRO A 130 -6.20 2.85 -4.44
N GLY A 131 -6.30 1.61 -3.96
CA GLY A 131 -7.36 1.19 -3.04
C GLY A 131 -7.30 1.89 -1.69
N MET A 132 -6.10 2.07 -1.14
CA MET A 132 -5.91 2.85 0.09
C MET A 132 -6.22 4.33 -0.12
N ALA A 133 -5.79 4.92 -1.23
CA ALA A 133 -6.13 6.30 -1.59
C ALA A 133 -7.66 6.47 -1.69
N LEU A 134 -8.33 5.56 -2.38
CA LEU A 134 -9.79 5.54 -2.48
C LEU A 134 -10.47 5.34 -1.12
N TYR A 135 -9.95 4.44 -0.27
CA TYR A 135 -10.47 4.26 1.08
C TYR A 135 -10.42 5.57 1.89
N LEU A 136 -9.34 6.35 1.77
CA LEU A 136 -9.25 7.64 2.44
C LEU A 136 -10.30 8.65 1.97
N THR A 137 -10.72 8.60 0.70
CA THR A 137 -11.81 9.48 0.21
C THR A 137 -13.17 9.18 0.85
N TYR A 138 -13.37 7.98 1.40
CA TYR A 138 -14.59 7.64 2.14
C TYR A 138 -14.65 8.24 3.55
N TRP A 139 -13.52 8.78 4.04
CA TRP A 139 -13.38 9.28 5.41
C TRP A 139 -13.06 10.77 5.48
N PHE A 140 -12.39 11.29 4.46
CA PHE A 140 -11.88 12.65 4.47
C PHE A 140 -12.52 13.50 3.38
N PRO A 141 -13.13 14.65 3.74
CA PRO A 141 -13.51 15.67 2.77
C PRO A 141 -12.32 16.13 1.93
N GLU A 142 -12.56 16.64 0.73
CA GLU A 142 -11.55 17.01 -0.26
C GLU A 142 -10.43 17.88 0.30
N ARG A 143 -10.77 18.85 1.15
CA ARG A 143 -9.81 19.72 1.84
C ARG A 143 -8.83 18.98 2.77
N GLU A 144 -9.16 17.77 3.24
CA GLU A 144 -8.36 16.95 4.13
C GLU A 144 -7.63 15.81 3.40
N GLN A 145 -8.08 15.45 2.18
CA GLN A 145 -7.54 14.31 1.41
C GLN A 145 -6.06 14.48 1.09
N ALA A 146 -5.64 15.69 0.66
CA ALA A 146 -4.23 15.95 0.36
C ALA A 146 -3.32 15.71 1.58
N ARG A 147 -3.77 16.09 2.79
CA ARG A 147 -3.03 15.85 4.04
C ARG A 147 -2.99 14.37 4.41
N ALA A 148 -4.10 13.64 4.21
CA ALA A 148 -4.15 12.20 4.47
C ALA A 148 -3.24 11.42 3.51
N LEU A 149 -3.24 11.78 2.22
CA LEU A 149 -2.34 11.19 1.22
C LEU A 149 -0.86 11.53 1.48
N ALA A 150 -0.55 12.77 1.88
CA ALA A 150 0.80 13.17 2.23
C ALA A 150 1.37 12.33 3.38
N LEU A 151 0.53 11.96 4.37
CA LEU A 151 0.94 11.07 5.45
C LEU A 151 1.26 9.67 4.92
N LEU A 152 0.47 9.13 3.96
CA LEU A 152 0.80 7.86 3.31
C LEU A 152 2.17 7.92 2.63
N ILE A 153 2.41 8.95 1.84
CA ILE A 153 3.68 9.13 1.12
C ILE A 153 4.86 9.28 2.10
N ALA A 154 4.63 9.85 3.29
CA ALA A 154 5.63 9.94 4.35
C ALA A 154 6.11 8.57 4.88
N ALA A 155 5.42 7.47 4.57
CA ALA A 155 5.91 6.12 4.85
C ALA A 155 7.16 5.76 4.02
N ILE A 156 7.37 6.36 2.85
CA ILE A 156 8.53 6.08 1.99
C ILE A 156 9.86 6.32 2.71
N PRO A 157 10.17 7.53 3.24
CA PRO A 157 11.41 7.73 3.97
C PRO A 157 11.50 6.86 5.24
N VAL A 158 10.40 6.60 5.94
CA VAL A 158 10.39 5.71 7.11
C VAL A 158 10.82 4.30 6.71
N THR A 159 10.28 3.78 5.62
CA THR A 159 10.65 2.46 5.09
C THR A 159 12.10 2.40 4.64
N THR A 160 12.60 3.46 4.02
CA THR A 160 14.01 3.54 3.60
C THR A 160 14.96 3.49 4.82
N ILE A 161 14.60 4.16 5.90
CA ILE A 161 15.38 4.16 7.16
C ILE A 161 15.31 2.80 7.85
N LEU A 162 14.15 2.16 7.89
CA LEU A 162 13.94 0.90 8.62
C LEU A 162 14.33 -0.33 7.79
N GLY A 163 14.16 -0.30 6.47
CA GLY A 163 14.30 -1.46 5.60
C GLY A 163 15.71 -2.04 5.61
N ALA A 164 16.74 -1.20 5.43
CA ALA A 164 18.12 -1.68 5.38
C ALA A 164 18.59 -2.30 6.71
N PRO A 165 18.39 -1.69 7.89
CA PRO A 165 18.72 -2.31 9.15
C PRO A 165 17.95 -3.60 9.44
N LEU A 166 16.64 -3.64 9.16
CA LEU A 166 15.83 -4.84 9.38
C LEU A 166 16.25 -5.99 8.48
N SER A 167 16.39 -5.72 7.17
CA SER A 167 16.84 -6.75 6.22
C SER A 167 18.27 -7.22 6.54
N GLY A 168 19.17 -6.31 6.91
CA GLY A 168 20.54 -6.65 7.35
C GLY A 168 20.54 -7.54 8.58
N LEU A 169 19.80 -7.17 9.62
CA LEU A 169 19.69 -8.00 10.84
C LEU A 169 19.16 -9.41 10.55
N ILE A 170 18.17 -9.54 9.67
CA ILE A 170 17.65 -10.85 9.30
C ILE A 170 18.70 -11.64 8.51
N LEU A 171 19.36 -11.03 7.52
CA LEU A 171 20.36 -11.68 6.70
C LEU A 171 21.59 -12.16 7.51
N ASP A 172 21.97 -11.40 8.53
CA ASP A 172 23.16 -11.69 9.34
C ASP A 172 22.89 -12.69 10.49
N HIS A 173 21.68 -12.73 11.04
CA HIS A 173 21.40 -13.46 12.28
C HIS A 173 20.42 -14.63 12.13
N VAL A 174 19.61 -14.67 11.05
CA VAL A 174 18.57 -15.69 10.91
C VAL A 174 19.00 -16.78 9.95
N HIS A 175 19.41 -17.93 10.50
CA HIS A 175 19.87 -19.11 9.77
C HIS A 175 19.17 -20.38 10.30
N TRP A 176 17.86 -20.30 10.54
CA TRP A 176 17.12 -21.38 11.16
C TRP A 176 16.79 -22.49 10.16
N LEU A 177 16.62 -23.71 10.65
CA LEU A 177 16.17 -24.89 9.89
C LEU A 177 17.03 -25.18 8.63
N SER A 178 18.32 -24.86 8.64
CA SER A 178 19.22 -25.04 7.50
C SER A 178 18.77 -24.32 6.21
N LEU A 179 17.90 -23.32 6.34
CA LEU A 179 17.47 -22.46 5.23
C LEU A 179 18.37 -21.22 5.16
N SER A 180 18.66 -20.80 3.94
CA SER A 180 19.43 -19.57 3.69
C SER A 180 18.72 -18.35 4.25
N SER A 181 19.46 -17.36 4.76
CA SER A 181 18.92 -16.17 5.41
C SER A 181 18.01 -15.34 4.50
N TRP A 182 18.26 -15.28 3.17
CA TRP A 182 17.39 -14.58 2.24
C TRP A 182 15.97 -15.19 2.17
N ARG A 183 15.84 -16.51 2.41
CA ARG A 183 14.54 -17.19 2.47
C ARG A 183 13.75 -16.72 3.70
N TRP A 184 14.45 -16.64 4.84
CA TRP A 184 13.86 -16.11 6.06
C TRP A 184 13.48 -14.64 5.96
N LEU A 185 14.28 -13.82 5.25
CA LEU A 185 13.94 -12.43 4.98
C LEU A 185 12.56 -12.34 4.34
N LEU A 186 12.31 -13.07 3.25
CA LEU A 186 11.04 -13.04 2.53
C LEU A 186 9.87 -13.64 3.34
N ILE A 187 10.12 -14.69 4.13
CA ILE A 187 9.12 -15.29 5.01
C ILE A 187 8.72 -14.33 6.14
N LEU A 188 9.72 -13.76 6.82
CA LEU A 188 9.48 -12.88 7.96
C LEU A 188 8.86 -11.55 7.55
N GLU A 189 9.23 -10.99 6.42
CA GLU A 189 8.67 -9.73 5.92
C GLU A 189 7.29 -9.91 5.26
N GLY A 190 6.95 -11.11 4.76
CA GLY A 190 5.59 -11.45 4.30
C GLY A 190 4.60 -11.68 5.44
N THR A 191 5.07 -12.12 6.61
CA THR A 191 4.21 -12.42 7.77
C THR A 191 3.42 -11.20 8.29
N PRO A 192 4.03 -10.00 8.46
CA PRO A 192 3.29 -8.81 8.88
C PRO A 192 2.13 -8.45 7.95
N ALA A 193 2.24 -8.70 6.64
CA ALA A 193 1.15 -8.44 5.71
C ALA A 193 -0.08 -9.30 6.02
N ILE A 194 0.10 -10.61 6.30
CA ILE A 194 -0.99 -11.51 6.69
C ILE A 194 -1.63 -11.05 8.00
N VAL A 195 -0.80 -10.76 9.01
CA VAL A 195 -1.28 -10.26 10.32
C VAL A 195 -2.08 -8.97 10.13
N CYS A 196 -1.53 -8.01 9.39
CA CYS A 196 -2.21 -6.76 9.06
C CYS A 196 -3.52 -7.00 8.30
N GLY A 197 -3.55 -7.95 7.37
CA GLY A 197 -4.77 -8.32 6.64
C GLY A 197 -5.88 -8.82 7.56
N VAL A 198 -5.54 -9.67 8.52
CA VAL A 198 -6.47 -10.13 9.57
C VAL A 198 -6.93 -8.95 10.43
N LEU A 199 -6.00 -8.09 10.86
CA LEU A 199 -6.34 -6.90 11.65
C LEU A 199 -7.23 -5.92 10.87
N VAL A 200 -6.99 -5.71 9.57
CA VAL A 200 -7.86 -4.90 8.70
C VAL A 200 -9.28 -5.44 8.70
N TYR A 201 -9.44 -6.75 8.55
CA TYR A 201 -10.77 -7.35 8.51
C TYR A 201 -11.58 -7.10 9.79
N TYR A 202 -10.94 -7.13 10.95
CA TYR A 202 -11.63 -6.96 12.23
C TYR A 202 -11.67 -5.50 12.73
N LEU A 203 -10.63 -4.71 12.48
CA LEU A 203 -10.46 -3.40 13.10
C LEU A 203 -10.79 -2.22 12.17
N LEU A 204 -10.69 -2.39 10.85
CA LEU A 204 -10.88 -1.29 9.91
C LEU A 204 -12.35 -1.17 9.52
N PRO A 205 -13.07 -0.08 9.88
CA PRO A 205 -14.45 0.09 9.43
C PRO A 205 -14.47 0.44 7.94
N GLY A 206 -15.40 -0.15 7.19
CA GLY A 206 -15.53 0.06 5.75
C GLY A 206 -16.01 1.47 5.39
N ARG A 207 -16.92 2.02 6.16
CA ARG A 207 -17.57 3.32 5.95
C ARG A 207 -17.78 4.07 7.26
N PRO A 208 -17.94 5.41 7.26
CA PRO A 208 -18.23 6.19 8.47
C PRO A 208 -19.48 5.72 9.23
N ALA A 209 -20.46 5.15 8.54
CA ALA A 209 -21.67 4.61 9.16
C ALA A 209 -21.38 3.44 10.13
N GLU A 210 -20.33 2.67 9.88
CA GLU A 210 -19.91 1.50 10.66
C GLU A 210 -18.96 1.88 11.82
N ALA A 211 -18.55 3.14 11.90
CA ALA A 211 -17.53 3.58 12.84
C ALA A 211 -18.09 3.71 14.26
N GLY A 212 -17.86 2.72 15.11
CA GLY A 212 -18.27 2.74 16.51
C GLY A 212 -17.60 3.83 17.37
N PHE A 213 -16.46 4.37 16.91
CA PHE A 213 -15.73 5.45 17.61
C PHE A 213 -16.28 6.85 17.35
N LEU A 214 -17.22 7.00 16.41
CA LEU A 214 -17.91 8.27 16.10
C LEU A 214 -19.29 8.30 16.75
N SER A 215 -19.70 9.46 17.25
CA SER A 215 -21.08 9.69 17.70
C SER A 215 -22.05 9.72 16.50
N ALA A 216 -23.34 9.60 16.77
CA ALA A 216 -24.36 9.68 15.71
C ALA A 216 -24.31 11.03 14.95
N ALA A 217 -24.09 12.14 15.66
CA ALA A 217 -23.96 13.46 15.07
C ALA A 217 -22.70 13.58 14.19
N GLU A 218 -21.56 13.04 14.63
CA GLU A 218 -20.30 13.04 13.86
C GLU A 218 -20.43 12.19 12.59
N ARG A 219 -21.04 11.01 12.68
CA ARG A 219 -21.32 10.15 11.52
C ARG A 219 -22.24 10.83 10.49
N SER A 220 -23.30 11.47 10.99
CA SER A 220 -24.23 12.22 10.13
C SER A 220 -23.50 13.36 9.42
N TRP A 221 -22.70 14.12 10.15
CA TRP A 221 -21.95 15.25 9.60
C TRP A 221 -21.00 14.79 8.48
N ILE A 222 -20.17 13.77 8.71
CA ILE A 222 -19.23 13.26 7.69
C ILE A 222 -20.00 12.79 6.44
N ARG A 223 -21.10 12.05 6.62
CA ARG A 223 -21.91 11.56 5.49
C ARG A 223 -22.50 12.71 4.68
N THR A 224 -23.04 13.72 5.33
CA THR A 224 -23.62 14.88 4.65
C THR A 224 -22.57 15.67 3.89
N GLU A 225 -21.40 15.90 4.50
CA GLU A 225 -20.31 16.63 3.84
C GLU A 225 -19.77 15.88 2.62
N LEU A 226 -19.51 14.57 2.73
CA LEU A 226 -19.06 13.75 1.61
C LEU A 226 -20.11 13.65 0.50
N ALA A 227 -21.38 13.49 0.84
CA ALA A 227 -22.47 13.45 -0.13
C ALA A 227 -22.63 14.80 -0.88
N ARG A 228 -22.45 15.91 -0.17
CA ARG A 228 -22.45 17.26 -0.77
C ARG A 228 -21.32 17.43 -1.77
N GLU A 229 -20.10 17.00 -1.41
CA GLU A 229 -18.94 17.05 -2.32
C GLU A 229 -19.14 16.17 -3.55
N GLU A 230 -19.69 14.96 -3.37
CA GLU A 230 -19.99 14.04 -4.47
C GLU A 230 -21.00 14.63 -5.44
N GLN A 231 -22.09 15.20 -4.93
CA GLN A 231 -23.08 15.89 -5.77
C GLN A 231 -22.46 17.05 -6.55
N HIS A 232 -21.61 17.84 -5.92
CA HIS A 232 -20.91 18.94 -6.58
C HIS A 232 -19.97 18.45 -7.71
N LYS A 233 -19.24 17.37 -7.49
CA LYS A 233 -18.38 16.73 -8.51
C LYS A 233 -19.20 16.19 -9.70
N LEU A 234 -20.31 15.53 -9.41
CA LEU A 234 -21.20 15.01 -10.46
C LEU A 234 -21.84 16.12 -11.31
N ALA A 235 -22.13 17.28 -10.69
CA ALA A 235 -22.68 18.44 -11.40
C ALA A 235 -21.66 19.14 -12.31
N GLN A 236 -20.36 19.07 -11.96
CA GLN A 236 -19.32 19.79 -12.70
C GLN A 236 -18.80 19.03 -13.92
N HIS A 237 -18.50 17.73 -13.83
CA HIS A 237 -17.99 16.94 -14.96
C HIS A 237 -18.15 15.44 -14.75
N GLN A 238 -18.79 14.76 -15.70
CA GLN A 238 -18.74 13.28 -15.80
C GLN A 238 -17.78 12.90 -16.93
N TYR A 239 -16.51 12.68 -16.63
CA TYR A 239 -15.61 12.06 -17.61
C TYR A 239 -15.78 10.54 -17.55
N SER A 240 -16.08 9.93 -18.69
CA SER A 240 -16.01 8.48 -18.81
C SER A 240 -14.54 8.02 -18.83
N VAL A 241 -14.28 6.77 -18.40
CA VAL A 241 -12.94 6.16 -18.49
C VAL A 241 -12.38 6.25 -19.92
N PHE A 242 -13.21 6.06 -20.92
CA PHE A 242 -12.83 6.20 -22.33
C PHE A 242 -12.38 7.61 -22.71
N GLN A 243 -13.07 8.63 -22.22
CA GLN A 243 -12.66 10.03 -22.45
C GLN A 243 -11.34 10.36 -21.76
N ALA A 244 -11.09 9.83 -20.57
CA ALA A 244 -9.79 9.96 -19.89
C ALA A 244 -8.67 9.29 -20.69
N LEU A 245 -8.89 8.07 -21.16
CA LEU A 245 -7.91 7.34 -21.99
C LEU A 245 -7.69 7.97 -23.35
N ALA A 246 -8.64 8.69 -23.92
CA ALA A 246 -8.49 9.43 -25.16
C ALA A 246 -7.77 10.78 -24.99
N SER A 247 -7.54 11.24 -23.74
CA SER A 247 -6.91 12.52 -23.46
C SER A 247 -5.38 12.47 -23.59
N GLY A 248 -4.80 13.24 -24.50
CA GLY A 248 -3.33 13.36 -24.64
C GLY A 248 -2.65 13.90 -23.37
N ARG A 249 -3.33 14.71 -22.55
CA ARG A 249 -2.80 15.19 -21.25
C ARG A 249 -2.61 14.04 -20.27
N VAL A 250 -3.55 13.09 -20.24
CA VAL A 250 -3.48 11.90 -19.39
C VAL A 250 -2.26 11.06 -19.78
N TRP A 251 -2.05 10.82 -21.07
CA TRP A 251 -0.87 10.09 -21.56
C TRP A 251 0.44 10.80 -21.29
N TYR A 252 0.49 12.11 -21.47
CA TYR A 252 1.68 12.90 -21.14
C TYR A 252 2.06 12.76 -19.65
N LEU A 253 1.10 12.94 -18.75
CA LEU A 253 1.33 12.77 -17.31
C LEU A 253 1.70 11.32 -16.94
N ALA A 254 1.03 10.35 -17.55
CA ALA A 254 1.30 8.93 -17.33
C ALA A 254 2.73 8.55 -17.76
N LEU A 255 3.19 9.00 -18.93
CA LEU A 255 4.54 8.75 -19.43
C LEU A 255 5.61 9.45 -18.58
N THR A 256 5.35 10.68 -18.16
CA THR A 256 6.26 11.42 -17.26
C THR A 256 6.40 10.67 -15.92
N TYR A 257 5.27 10.26 -15.31
CA TYR A 257 5.29 9.50 -14.07
C TYR A 257 5.95 8.13 -14.23
N PHE A 258 5.70 7.44 -15.34
CA PHE A 258 6.34 6.18 -15.68
C PHE A 258 7.87 6.31 -15.74
N GLY A 259 8.39 7.34 -16.42
CA GLY A 259 9.84 7.60 -16.48
C GLY A 259 10.46 7.85 -15.10
N LEU A 260 9.78 8.64 -14.24
CA LEU A 260 10.22 8.86 -12.86
C LEU A 260 10.23 7.57 -12.05
N MET A 261 9.21 6.72 -12.20
CA MET A 261 9.10 5.46 -11.46
C MET A 261 10.13 4.43 -11.89
N ILE A 262 10.45 4.33 -13.18
CA ILE A 262 11.54 3.46 -13.67
C ILE A 262 12.85 3.81 -12.95
N GLY A 263 13.25 5.10 -12.94
CA GLY A 263 14.48 5.54 -12.28
C GLY A 263 14.47 5.23 -10.78
N ASN A 264 13.36 5.52 -10.10
CA ASN A 264 13.22 5.29 -8.67
C ASN A 264 13.33 3.79 -8.31
N TYR A 265 12.58 2.93 -8.98
CA TYR A 265 12.61 1.49 -8.70
C TYR A 265 13.91 0.82 -9.13
N ALA A 266 14.54 1.27 -10.21
CA ALA A 266 15.86 0.80 -10.60
C ALA A 266 16.88 1.08 -9.49
N LEU A 267 16.93 2.31 -8.98
CA LEU A 267 17.83 2.65 -7.87
C LEU A 267 17.54 1.82 -6.63
N GLN A 268 16.30 1.73 -6.19
CA GLN A 268 15.94 0.95 -4.98
C GLN A 268 16.34 -0.52 -5.09
N SER A 269 16.17 -1.13 -6.26
CA SER A 269 16.43 -2.56 -6.47
C SER A 269 17.90 -2.92 -6.56
N TRP A 270 18.70 -2.02 -7.18
CA TRP A 270 20.11 -2.30 -7.46
C TRP A 270 21.07 -1.68 -6.45
N THR A 271 20.64 -0.68 -5.68
CA THR A 271 21.49 0.00 -4.68
C THR A 271 22.17 -0.99 -3.71
N PRO A 272 21.50 -2.00 -3.11
CA PRO A 272 22.18 -2.93 -2.22
C PRO A 272 23.31 -3.70 -2.89
N GLN A 273 23.15 -4.07 -4.17
CA GLN A 273 24.17 -4.77 -4.94
C GLN A 273 25.32 -3.84 -5.35
N LEU A 274 25.02 -2.59 -5.75
CA LEU A 274 26.01 -1.58 -6.11
C LEU A 274 26.88 -1.17 -4.92
N VAL A 275 26.33 -1.10 -3.72
CA VAL A 275 27.09 -0.76 -2.50
C VAL A 275 27.99 -1.89 -2.05
N LYS A 276 27.62 -3.15 -2.34
CA LYS A 276 28.41 -4.34 -1.97
C LYS A 276 29.55 -4.63 -2.97
N SER A 277 29.43 -4.19 -4.24
CA SER A 277 30.47 -4.39 -5.27
C SER A 277 31.68 -3.47 -5.04
#